data_a755ffdb4cc928c50a3d0ce4b67eb9a1
#
_entry.id   a755ffdb4cc928c50a3d0ce4b67eb9a1
#
_cell.length_a   1.000
_cell.length_b   1.000
_cell.length_c   1.000
_cell.angle_alpha   90.00
_cell.angle_beta   90.00
_cell.angle_gamma   90.00
#
_symmetry.space_group_name_H-M   'P 1'
#
loop_
_entity.id
_entity.type
_entity.pdbx_description
1 polymer ?
#
loop_
_entity_poly.entity_id
_entity_poly.type
_entity_poly.pdbx_seq_one_letter_code
_entity_poly.pdbx_strand_id
1 'polypeptide(L)'
;IILLPILAISAYSYKWGSVAIEKKQMMVTLSVATEYIELITPLIAHLAKEQVVTRSYIYSSNEQIDLQAMLNQRKETNKSKEQFLRFLKTNSKQIGSIFSGHNSIADIERKITQLDYIRKVSDKKLDHSDQYKSEFDGNTIWTAVDIDRLSDYLINSLANIATFSRRDHELDGITNAYFFLFKAASASRTLSQLITDSIQGNFSAYQFGQLMHYRALESMHRETFVEIAPLN
;
A
#
# COMPACT_ATOMS: atom_id res chain seq x y z
N ILE A 1 16.62 59.74 -5.22
CA ILE A 1 16.06 59.12 -6.45
C ILE A 1 16.59 57.68 -6.65
N ILE A 2 17.81 57.33 -6.18
CA ILE A 2 18.45 56.01 -6.36
C ILE A 2 17.88 54.91 -5.42
N LEU A 3 17.26 55.28 -4.32
CA LEU A 3 16.77 54.33 -3.29
C LEU A 3 15.62 53.45 -3.76
N LEU A 4 14.72 54.00 -4.58
CA LEU A 4 13.56 53.29 -5.12
C LEU A 4 13.94 52.14 -6.07
N PRO A 5 14.83 52.29 -7.06
CA PRO A 5 15.31 51.18 -7.87
C PRO A 5 16.00 50.09 -7.06
N ILE A 6 16.81 50.42 -6.03
CA ILE A 6 17.50 49.47 -5.19
C ILE A 6 16.49 48.61 -4.40
N LEU A 7 15.46 49.24 -3.82
CA LEU A 7 14.39 48.53 -3.10
C LEU A 7 13.60 47.60 -4.04
N ALA A 8 13.30 48.06 -5.27
CA ALA A 8 12.61 47.26 -6.24
C ALA A 8 13.42 46.02 -6.68
N ILE A 9 14.72 46.19 -6.94
CA ILE A 9 15.64 45.06 -7.27
C ILE A 9 15.76 44.09 -6.09
N SER A 10 15.89 44.61 -4.88
CA SER A 10 15.99 43.76 -3.68
C SER A 10 14.70 42.95 -3.46
N ALA A 11 13.53 43.57 -3.59
CA ALA A 11 12.24 42.88 -3.47
C ALA A 11 12.03 41.85 -4.59
N TYR A 12 12.43 42.17 -5.82
CA TYR A 12 12.37 41.23 -6.94
C TYR A 12 13.31 40.05 -6.75
N SER A 13 14.56 40.29 -6.35
CA SER A 13 15.54 39.24 -6.06
C SER A 13 15.10 38.34 -4.91
N TYR A 14 14.52 38.92 -3.85
CA TYR A 14 13.94 38.14 -2.74
C TYR A 14 12.79 37.24 -3.21
N LYS A 15 11.87 37.79 -4.01
CA LYS A 15 10.73 37.02 -4.55
C LYS A 15 11.20 35.88 -5.46
N TRP A 16 12.17 36.12 -6.34
CA TRP A 16 12.74 35.09 -7.20
C TRP A 16 13.52 34.02 -6.42
N GLY A 17 14.26 34.45 -5.41
CA GLY A 17 14.99 33.54 -4.50
C GLY A 17 14.03 32.63 -3.73
N SER A 18 12.92 33.16 -3.20
CA SER A 18 11.93 32.36 -2.47
C SER A 18 11.24 31.34 -3.40
N VAL A 19 10.85 31.74 -4.61
CA VAL A 19 10.26 30.83 -5.61
C VAL A 19 11.24 29.71 -6.01
N ALA A 20 12.51 30.03 -6.21
CA ALA A 20 13.53 29.04 -6.53
C ALA A 20 13.75 28.02 -5.39
N ILE A 21 13.73 28.49 -4.14
CA ILE A 21 13.84 27.61 -2.95
C ILE A 21 12.61 26.71 -2.85
N GLU A 22 11.40 27.25 -2.98
CA GLU A 22 10.15 26.46 -2.97
C GLU A 22 10.14 25.39 -4.06
N LYS A 23 10.54 25.78 -5.29
CA LYS A 23 10.62 24.83 -6.42
C LYS A 23 11.63 23.72 -6.13
N LYS A 24 12.80 24.05 -5.59
CA LYS A 24 13.81 23.05 -5.18
C LYS A 24 13.27 22.09 -4.13
N GLN A 25 12.59 22.61 -3.10
CA GLN A 25 12.00 21.80 -2.04
C GLN A 25 10.91 20.88 -2.61
N MET A 26 10.08 21.38 -3.49
CA MET A 26 9.06 20.58 -4.18
C MET A 26 9.69 19.44 -4.99
N MET A 27 10.75 19.72 -5.76
CA MET A 27 11.44 18.68 -6.55
C MET A 27 12.05 17.60 -5.66
N VAL A 28 12.66 17.97 -4.52
CA VAL A 28 13.17 16.99 -3.55
C VAL A 28 12.04 16.12 -2.99
N THR A 29 10.91 16.73 -2.64
CA THR A 29 9.76 15.98 -2.09
C THR A 29 9.13 15.07 -3.16
N LEU A 30 9.06 15.51 -4.42
CA LEU A 30 8.60 14.67 -5.54
C LEU A 30 9.53 13.48 -5.77
N SER A 31 10.86 13.67 -5.74
CA SER A 31 11.83 12.59 -5.83
C SER A 31 11.63 11.55 -4.71
N VAL A 32 11.39 12.01 -3.48
CA VAL A 32 11.11 11.13 -2.34
C VAL A 32 9.76 10.41 -2.51
N ALA A 33 8.76 11.07 -3.09
CA ALA A 33 7.47 10.45 -3.41
C ALA A 33 7.61 9.33 -4.45
N THR A 34 8.44 9.53 -5.48
CA THR A 34 8.74 8.49 -6.48
C THR A 34 9.44 7.30 -5.84
N GLU A 35 10.47 7.53 -5.04
CA GLU A 35 11.17 6.45 -4.32
C GLU A 35 10.24 5.69 -3.35
N TYR A 36 9.29 6.40 -2.72
CA TYR A 36 8.24 5.77 -1.92
C TYR A 36 7.43 4.76 -2.74
N ILE A 37 6.99 5.14 -3.94
CA ILE A 37 6.22 4.26 -4.83
C ILE A 37 7.06 3.04 -5.25
N GLU A 38 8.32 3.27 -5.63
CA GLU A 38 9.24 2.22 -6.06
C GLU A 38 9.50 1.17 -4.96
N LEU A 39 9.54 1.58 -3.70
CA LEU A 39 9.81 0.70 -2.56
C LEU A 39 8.56 0.05 -1.97
N ILE A 40 7.42 0.75 -1.97
CA ILE A 40 6.17 0.17 -1.45
C ILE A 40 5.56 -0.86 -2.41
N THR A 41 5.75 -0.67 -3.72
CA THR A 41 5.22 -1.55 -4.78
C THR A 41 5.65 -3.01 -4.59
N PRO A 42 6.95 -3.34 -4.50
CA PRO A 42 7.38 -4.72 -4.25
C PRO A 42 6.92 -5.23 -2.89
N LEU A 43 6.85 -4.38 -1.86
CA LEU A 43 6.34 -4.80 -0.55
C LEU A 43 4.87 -5.25 -0.64
N ILE A 44 4.00 -4.48 -1.29
CA ILE A 44 2.59 -4.85 -1.51
C ILE A 44 2.50 -6.17 -2.31
N ALA A 45 3.30 -6.31 -3.37
CA ALA A 45 3.30 -7.52 -4.19
C ALA A 45 3.77 -8.75 -3.40
N HIS A 46 4.78 -8.62 -2.55
CA HIS A 46 5.27 -9.71 -1.70
C HIS A 46 4.30 -10.05 -0.58
N LEU A 47 3.62 -9.08 0.03
CA LEU A 47 2.55 -9.31 1.00
C LEU A 47 1.39 -10.08 0.37
N ALA A 48 1.00 -9.73 -0.85
CA ALA A 48 -0.03 -10.42 -1.59
C ALA A 48 0.31 -11.90 -1.84
N LYS A 49 1.55 -12.18 -2.23
CA LYS A 49 2.03 -13.56 -2.41
C LYS A 49 2.11 -14.30 -1.08
N GLU A 50 2.59 -13.62 -0.03
CA GLU A 50 2.68 -14.21 1.31
C GLU A 50 1.31 -14.61 1.85
N GLN A 51 0.27 -13.79 1.63
CA GLN A 51 -1.10 -14.14 1.98
C GLN A 51 -1.53 -15.45 1.33
N VAL A 52 -1.28 -15.62 0.02
CA VAL A 52 -1.67 -16.83 -0.72
C VAL A 52 -0.96 -18.06 -0.16
N VAL A 53 0.36 -18.02 -0.01
CA VAL A 53 1.11 -19.19 0.49
C VAL A 53 0.86 -19.46 1.97
N THR A 54 0.59 -18.44 2.79
CA THR A 54 0.19 -18.59 4.20
C THR A 54 -1.17 -19.30 4.28
N ARG A 55 -2.11 -18.92 3.43
CA ARG A 55 -3.42 -19.57 3.34
C ARG A 55 -3.27 -21.03 2.87
N SER A 56 -2.49 -21.29 1.83
CA SER A 56 -2.18 -22.67 1.41
C SER A 56 -1.62 -23.49 2.58
N TYR A 57 -0.65 -22.95 3.32
CA TYR A 57 -0.07 -23.64 4.48
C TYR A 57 -1.10 -23.95 5.58
N ILE A 58 -2.02 -23.01 5.88
CA ILE A 58 -3.04 -23.22 6.92
C ILE A 58 -4.01 -24.35 6.54
N TYR A 59 -4.41 -24.42 5.27
CA TYR A 59 -5.47 -25.32 4.79
C TYR A 59 -5.00 -26.56 4.05
N SER A 60 -3.69 -26.71 3.83
CA SER A 60 -3.14 -27.81 3.03
C SER A 60 -3.04 -29.10 3.79
N SER A 61 -3.22 -30.18 3.04
CA SER A 61 -2.87 -31.54 3.43
C SER A 61 -1.38 -31.86 3.23
N ASN A 62 -0.63 -31.05 2.47
CA ASN A 62 0.80 -31.25 2.18
C ASN A 62 1.67 -30.23 2.92
N GLU A 63 1.74 -30.41 4.23
CA GLU A 63 2.32 -29.45 5.18
C GLU A 63 3.76 -29.04 4.88
N GLN A 64 4.60 -29.97 4.44
CA GLN A 64 6.04 -29.71 4.28
C GLN A 64 6.36 -28.83 3.07
N ILE A 65 5.66 -29.01 1.95
CA ILE A 65 5.85 -28.23 0.74
C ILE A 65 5.34 -26.80 0.95
N ASP A 66 4.17 -26.67 1.54
CA ASP A 66 3.54 -25.36 1.76
C ASP A 66 4.24 -24.55 2.84
N LEU A 67 4.77 -25.20 3.87
CA LEU A 67 5.63 -24.56 4.86
C LEU A 67 6.89 -23.96 4.22
N GLN A 68 7.57 -24.71 3.35
CA GLN A 68 8.77 -24.22 2.70
C GLN A 68 8.46 -23.04 1.75
N ALA A 69 7.36 -23.11 1.01
CA ALA A 69 6.91 -22.02 0.13
C ALA A 69 6.60 -20.75 0.94
N MET A 70 5.89 -20.90 2.06
CA MET A 70 5.58 -19.80 2.96
C MET A 70 6.85 -19.15 3.55
N LEU A 71 7.79 -19.97 4.06
CA LEU A 71 9.04 -19.47 4.64
C LEU A 71 9.91 -18.75 3.60
N ASN A 72 9.97 -19.24 2.37
CA ASN A 72 10.70 -18.60 1.28
C ASN A 72 10.05 -17.24 0.93
N GLN A 73 8.73 -17.19 0.83
CA GLN A 73 8.02 -15.94 0.54
C GLN A 73 8.22 -14.91 1.66
N ARG A 74 8.21 -15.32 2.93
CA ARG A 74 8.49 -14.45 4.09
C ARG A 74 9.87 -13.80 4.02
N LYS A 75 10.88 -14.50 3.50
CA LYS A 75 12.22 -13.91 3.29
C LYS A 75 12.18 -12.76 2.29
N GLU A 76 11.48 -12.95 1.16
CA GLU A 76 11.33 -11.90 0.16
C GLU A 76 10.53 -10.71 0.70
N THR A 77 9.43 -10.97 1.42
CA THR A 77 8.65 -9.91 2.08
C THR A 77 9.50 -9.15 3.11
N ASN A 78 10.33 -9.84 3.90
CA ASN A 78 11.21 -9.20 4.88
C ASN A 78 12.22 -8.28 4.22
N LYS A 79 12.82 -8.69 3.12
CA LYS A 79 13.76 -7.87 2.37
C LYS A 79 13.11 -6.56 1.92
N SER A 80 11.93 -6.63 1.34
CA SER A 80 11.18 -5.42 0.92
C SER A 80 10.72 -4.59 2.11
N LYS A 81 10.25 -5.24 3.20
CA LYS A 81 9.88 -4.59 4.46
C LYS A 81 11.03 -3.77 5.04
N GLU A 82 12.21 -4.34 5.14
CA GLU A 82 13.40 -3.67 5.70
C GLU A 82 13.88 -2.52 4.82
N GLN A 83 13.83 -2.67 3.50
CA GLN A 83 14.17 -1.59 2.57
C GLN A 83 13.22 -0.41 2.74
N PHE A 84 11.92 -0.68 2.77
CA PHE A 84 10.91 0.35 2.92
C PHE A 84 10.95 1.04 4.29
N LEU A 85 11.13 0.30 5.39
CA LEU A 85 11.27 0.88 6.73
C LEU A 85 12.53 1.75 6.85
N ARG A 86 13.66 1.35 6.27
CA ARG A 86 14.87 2.19 6.22
C ARG A 86 14.63 3.49 5.47
N PHE A 87 13.95 3.40 4.34
CA PHE A 87 13.58 4.57 3.55
C PHE A 87 12.67 5.53 4.34
N LEU A 88 11.62 5.04 5.00
CA LEU A 88 10.73 5.86 5.83
C LEU A 88 11.51 6.60 6.92
N LYS A 89 12.42 5.90 7.60
CA LYS A 89 13.26 6.48 8.65
C LYS A 89 14.20 7.58 8.11
N THR A 90 14.84 7.33 6.97
CA THR A 90 15.79 8.25 6.35
C THR A 90 15.09 9.52 5.83
N ASN A 91 13.90 9.37 5.25
CA ASN A 91 13.17 10.44 4.59
C ASN A 91 11.97 10.96 5.41
N SER A 92 11.96 10.70 6.73
CA SER A 92 10.81 10.97 7.61
C SER A 92 10.30 12.42 7.55
N LYS A 93 11.21 13.40 7.44
CA LYS A 93 10.85 14.82 7.36
C LYS A 93 10.14 15.17 6.05
N GLN A 94 10.66 14.69 4.92
CA GLN A 94 10.10 14.95 3.58
C GLN A 94 8.76 14.22 3.41
N ILE A 95 8.72 12.94 3.79
CA ILE A 95 7.50 12.13 3.74
C ILE A 95 6.45 12.68 4.70
N GLY A 96 6.83 13.15 5.88
CA GLY A 96 5.93 13.77 6.85
C GLY A 96 5.18 14.98 6.29
N SER A 97 5.74 15.68 5.31
CA SER A 97 5.04 16.78 4.61
C SER A 97 3.96 16.30 3.62
N ILE A 98 4.04 15.04 3.17
CA ILE A 98 3.08 14.42 2.27
C ILE A 98 1.94 13.78 3.07
N PHE A 99 2.27 13.14 4.20
CA PHE A 99 1.34 12.42 5.05
C PHE A 99 0.88 13.29 6.21
N SER A 100 -0.38 13.71 6.18
CA SER A 100 -1.03 14.46 7.27
C SER A 100 -2.22 13.67 7.82
N GLY A 101 -2.42 13.69 9.14
CA GLY A 101 -3.57 13.07 9.79
C GLY A 101 -3.41 11.58 10.10
N HIS A 102 -4.48 10.79 9.89
CA HIS A 102 -4.57 9.39 10.30
C HIS A 102 -3.63 8.40 9.59
N ASN A 103 -2.93 8.82 8.53
CA ASN A 103 -1.94 8.00 7.82
C ASN A 103 -0.52 8.54 8.05
N SER A 104 -0.17 8.83 9.29
CA SER A 104 1.19 9.28 9.61
C SER A 104 2.25 8.21 9.31
N ILE A 105 3.50 8.63 9.12
CA ILE A 105 4.63 7.69 8.95
C ILE A 105 4.69 6.70 10.11
N ALA A 106 4.48 7.18 11.33
CA ALA A 106 4.48 6.34 12.54
C ALA A 106 3.38 5.26 12.49
N ASP A 107 2.22 5.58 11.91
CA ASP A 107 1.14 4.59 11.73
C ASP A 107 1.52 3.55 10.67
N ILE A 108 2.15 3.97 9.57
CA ILE A 108 2.63 3.05 8.53
C ILE A 108 3.68 2.11 9.12
N GLU A 109 4.68 2.63 9.84
CA GLU A 109 5.72 1.83 10.50
C GLU A 109 5.11 0.85 11.52
N ARG A 110 4.20 1.31 12.36
CA ARG A 110 3.49 0.50 13.35
C ARG A 110 2.72 -0.64 12.67
N LYS A 111 1.99 -0.34 11.62
CA LYS A 111 1.21 -1.33 10.85
C LYS A 111 2.12 -2.39 10.21
N ILE A 112 3.23 -1.99 9.63
CA ILE A 112 4.20 -2.92 9.02
C ILE A 112 4.86 -3.81 10.08
N THR A 113 5.16 -3.31 11.27
CA THR A 113 5.74 -4.12 12.36
C THR A 113 4.77 -5.15 12.91
N GLN A 114 3.46 -4.93 12.80
CA GLN A 114 2.45 -5.93 13.17
C GLN A 114 2.49 -7.20 12.31
N LEU A 115 3.12 -7.17 11.13
CA LEU A 115 3.28 -8.37 10.29
C LEU A 115 3.95 -9.54 11.04
N ASP A 116 4.91 -9.25 11.91
CA ASP A 116 5.59 -10.30 12.68
C ASP A 116 4.66 -10.96 13.70
N TYR A 117 3.70 -10.21 14.25
CA TYR A 117 2.65 -10.77 15.10
C TYR A 117 1.66 -11.63 14.28
N ILE A 118 1.19 -11.13 13.15
CA ILE A 118 0.30 -11.87 12.24
C ILE A 118 0.92 -13.22 11.87
N ARG A 119 2.21 -13.24 11.56
CA ARG A 119 2.94 -14.49 11.25
C ARG A 119 2.99 -15.46 12.42
N LYS A 120 3.25 -14.98 13.64
CA LYS A 120 3.26 -15.83 14.85
C LYS A 120 1.90 -16.51 15.08
N VAL A 121 0.81 -15.82 14.75
CA VAL A 121 -0.53 -16.40 14.84
C VAL A 121 -0.75 -17.42 13.73
N SER A 122 -0.32 -17.12 12.49
CA SER A 122 -0.40 -18.05 11.35
C SER A 122 0.39 -19.34 11.57
N ASP A 123 1.55 -19.24 12.23
CA ASP A 123 2.42 -20.40 12.51
C ASP A 123 1.77 -21.42 13.44
N LYS A 124 0.78 -21.00 14.23
CA LYS A 124 0.04 -21.89 15.13
C LYS A 124 -1.03 -22.71 14.41
N LYS A 125 -1.22 -22.52 13.10
CA LYS A 125 -2.28 -23.19 12.31
C LYS A 125 -3.64 -23.20 13.00
N LEU A 126 -4.00 -22.07 13.57
CA LEU A 126 -5.23 -21.99 14.34
C LEU A 126 -6.42 -22.21 13.44
N ASP A 127 -7.21 -23.21 13.81
CA ASP A 127 -8.44 -23.57 13.13
C ASP A 127 -9.42 -22.37 13.10
N HIS A 128 -10.36 -22.40 12.17
CA HIS A 128 -11.42 -21.39 12.00
C HIS A 128 -12.22 -21.10 13.27
N SER A 129 -12.20 -21.99 14.28
CA SER A 129 -12.83 -21.82 15.58
C SER A 129 -12.06 -20.89 16.52
N ASP A 130 -10.74 -20.72 16.32
CA ASP A 130 -9.88 -19.94 17.21
C ASP A 130 -9.77 -18.51 16.70
N GLN A 131 -10.67 -17.67 17.20
CA GLN A 131 -10.74 -16.25 16.89
C GLN A 131 -9.72 -15.48 17.71
N TYR A 132 -8.72 -14.86 17.05
CA TYR A 132 -7.80 -13.94 17.69
C TYR A 132 -8.31 -12.49 17.51
N LYS A 133 -8.29 -11.75 18.61
CA LYS A 133 -8.48 -10.31 18.51
C LYS A 133 -7.27 -9.72 17.77
N SER A 134 -7.50 -9.15 16.62
CA SER A 134 -6.46 -8.40 15.93
C SER A 134 -6.11 -7.15 16.73
N GLU A 135 -4.82 -6.93 16.95
CA GLU A 135 -4.34 -5.65 17.49
C GLU A 135 -4.52 -4.49 16.52
N PHE A 136 -4.94 -4.80 15.29
CA PHE A 136 -5.11 -3.83 14.21
C PHE A 136 -6.29 -2.89 14.43
N ASP A 137 -7.45 -3.42 14.81
CA ASP A 137 -8.70 -2.67 14.97
C ASP A 137 -9.59 -3.17 16.13
N GLY A 138 -9.07 -4.11 16.93
CA GLY A 138 -9.82 -4.70 18.04
C GLY A 138 -10.84 -5.76 17.63
N ASN A 139 -10.99 -6.04 16.33
CA ASN A 139 -11.89 -7.05 15.82
C ASN A 139 -11.23 -8.44 15.81
N THR A 140 -12.05 -9.46 15.86
CA THR A 140 -11.64 -10.85 15.74
C THR A 140 -11.39 -11.21 14.28
N ILE A 141 -10.15 -11.58 13.90
CA ILE A 141 -9.76 -11.73 12.50
C ILE A 141 -8.91 -12.98 12.27
N TRP A 142 -9.05 -13.53 11.06
CA TRP A 142 -8.25 -14.62 10.51
C TRP A 142 -6.91 -14.09 9.97
N THR A 143 -5.83 -14.79 10.24
CA THR A 143 -4.46 -14.36 9.95
C THR A 143 -4.18 -13.96 8.49
N ALA A 144 -4.73 -14.71 7.52
CA ALA A 144 -4.58 -14.37 6.11
C ALA A 144 -5.30 -13.06 5.74
N VAL A 145 -6.40 -12.76 6.43
CA VAL A 145 -7.17 -11.51 6.25
C VAL A 145 -6.40 -10.31 6.80
N ASP A 146 -5.60 -10.49 7.86
CA ASP A 146 -4.79 -9.41 8.42
C ASP A 146 -3.64 -9.01 7.48
N ILE A 147 -3.01 -9.98 6.77
CA ILE A 147 -2.02 -9.67 5.72
C ILE A 147 -2.67 -8.86 4.58
N ASP A 148 -3.89 -9.23 4.19
CA ASP A 148 -4.63 -8.51 3.16
C ASP A 148 -4.99 -7.09 3.59
N ARG A 149 -5.44 -6.91 4.82
CA ARG A 149 -5.72 -5.59 5.40
C ARG A 149 -4.47 -4.71 5.50
N LEU A 150 -3.32 -5.29 5.84
CA LEU A 150 -2.04 -4.56 5.79
C LEU A 150 -1.72 -4.13 4.36
N SER A 151 -1.91 -5.02 3.39
CA SER A 151 -1.74 -4.71 1.96
C SER A 151 -2.66 -3.57 1.53
N ASP A 152 -3.94 -3.62 1.88
CA ASP A 152 -4.92 -2.58 1.57
C ASP A 152 -4.60 -1.24 2.26
N TYR A 153 -4.11 -1.28 3.49
CA TYR A 153 -3.65 -0.08 4.18
C TYR A 153 -2.49 0.59 3.43
N LEU A 154 -1.52 -0.19 2.97
CA LEU A 154 -0.39 0.32 2.18
C LEU A 154 -0.84 0.84 0.81
N ILE A 155 -1.76 0.16 0.14
CA ILE A 155 -2.37 0.65 -1.12
C ILE A 155 -3.07 2.00 -0.87
N ASN A 156 -3.84 2.11 0.21
CA ASN A 156 -4.51 3.37 0.55
C ASN A 156 -3.53 4.50 0.87
N SER A 157 -2.33 4.20 1.36
CA SER A 157 -1.30 5.21 1.59
C SER A 157 -0.82 5.87 0.28
N LEU A 158 -0.89 5.18 -0.86
CA LEU A 158 -0.60 5.76 -2.18
C LEU A 158 -1.54 6.90 -2.54
N ALA A 159 -2.78 6.92 -2.03
CA ALA A 159 -3.70 8.02 -2.26
C ALA A 159 -3.18 9.37 -1.70
N ASN A 160 -2.38 9.34 -0.62
CA ASN A 160 -1.75 10.54 -0.08
C ASN A 160 -0.67 11.05 -1.04
N ILE A 161 0.13 10.13 -1.61
CA ILE A 161 1.14 10.46 -2.64
C ILE A 161 0.44 11.03 -3.87
N ALA A 162 -0.64 10.40 -4.35
CA ALA A 162 -1.41 10.88 -5.50
C ALA A 162 -1.99 12.29 -5.25
N THR A 163 -2.48 12.56 -4.03
CA THR A 163 -2.98 13.90 -3.69
C THR A 163 -1.85 14.94 -3.71
N PHE A 164 -0.66 14.58 -3.24
CA PHE A 164 0.51 15.45 -3.26
C PHE A 164 1.05 15.63 -4.70
N SER A 165 1.08 14.58 -5.51
CA SER A 165 1.62 14.54 -6.87
C SER A 165 0.79 15.35 -7.88
N ARG A 166 -0.45 15.73 -7.56
CA ARG A 166 -1.29 16.62 -8.42
C ARG A 166 -0.61 17.92 -8.83
N ARG A 167 0.48 18.28 -8.16
CA ARG A 167 1.31 19.45 -8.52
C ARG A 167 2.27 19.17 -9.68
N ASP A 168 2.45 17.89 -10.01
CA ASP A 168 3.28 17.41 -11.12
C ASP A 168 2.46 16.41 -11.94
N HIS A 169 2.13 16.77 -13.18
CA HIS A 169 1.17 16.03 -14.01
C HIS A 169 1.67 14.60 -14.36
N GLU A 170 2.97 14.42 -14.54
CA GLU A 170 3.56 13.12 -14.87
C GLU A 170 3.52 12.19 -13.65
N LEU A 171 3.95 12.67 -12.50
CA LEU A 171 3.91 11.89 -11.26
C LEU A 171 2.47 11.59 -10.82
N ASP A 172 1.52 12.51 -11.02
CA ASP A 172 0.10 12.30 -10.73
C ASP A 172 -0.46 11.13 -11.55
N GLY A 173 -0.19 11.09 -12.85
CA GLY A 173 -0.60 10.01 -13.74
C GLY A 173 -0.04 8.65 -13.29
N ILE A 174 1.27 8.58 -13.05
CA ILE A 174 1.95 7.36 -12.60
C ILE A 174 1.40 6.88 -11.25
N THR A 175 1.26 7.78 -10.27
CA THR A 175 0.81 7.41 -8.92
C THR A 175 -0.63 6.91 -8.92
N ASN A 176 -1.51 7.58 -9.65
CA ASN A 176 -2.90 7.16 -9.80
C ASN A 176 -3.00 5.82 -10.53
N ALA A 177 -2.20 5.60 -11.58
CA ALA A 177 -2.15 4.32 -12.29
C ALA A 177 -1.76 3.18 -11.33
N TYR A 178 -0.71 3.32 -10.53
CA TYR A 178 -0.34 2.33 -9.52
C TYR A 178 -1.44 2.10 -8.48
N PHE A 179 -2.04 3.18 -7.98
CA PHE A 179 -3.14 3.07 -7.01
C PHE A 179 -4.30 2.23 -7.56
N PHE A 180 -4.79 2.52 -8.76
CA PHE A 180 -5.90 1.79 -9.36
C PHE A 180 -5.53 0.37 -9.76
N LEU A 181 -4.30 0.13 -10.23
CA LEU A 181 -3.80 -1.22 -10.51
C LEU A 181 -3.81 -2.10 -9.25
N PHE A 182 -3.31 -1.59 -8.12
CA PHE A 182 -3.32 -2.33 -6.86
C PHE A 182 -4.73 -2.51 -6.31
N LYS A 183 -5.62 -1.55 -6.49
CA LYS A 183 -7.04 -1.70 -6.11
C LYS A 183 -7.72 -2.79 -6.94
N ALA A 184 -7.49 -2.85 -8.24
CA ALA A 184 -8.01 -3.91 -9.09
C ALA A 184 -7.45 -5.28 -8.67
N ALA A 185 -6.14 -5.36 -8.40
CA ALA A 185 -5.50 -6.60 -7.94
C ALA A 185 -6.02 -7.06 -6.58
N SER A 186 -6.30 -6.15 -5.64
CA SER A 186 -6.89 -6.47 -4.34
C SER A 186 -8.32 -6.99 -4.50
N ALA A 187 -9.15 -6.31 -5.30
CA ALA A 187 -10.51 -6.75 -5.58
C ALA A 187 -10.55 -8.12 -6.27
N SER A 188 -9.65 -8.38 -7.23
CA SER A 188 -9.52 -9.67 -7.92
C SER A 188 -9.13 -10.80 -6.97
N ARG A 189 -8.24 -10.55 -6.00
CA ARG A 189 -7.88 -11.55 -4.97
C ARG A 189 -9.07 -11.88 -4.08
N THR A 190 -9.80 -10.88 -3.59
CA THR A 190 -10.99 -11.10 -2.77
C THR A 190 -12.05 -11.86 -3.54
N LEU A 191 -12.23 -11.54 -4.83
CA LEU A 191 -13.13 -12.28 -5.72
C LEU A 191 -12.75 -13.76 -5.84
N SER A 192 -11.46 -14.04 -6.11
CA SER A 192 -10.96 -15.42 -6.20
C SER A 192 -11.15 -16.18 -4.90
N GLN A 193 -10.97 -15.52 -3.76
CA GLN A 193 -11.21 -16.09 -2.46
C GLN A 193 -12.68 -16.45 -2.24
N LEU A 194 -13.60 -15.51 -2.53
CA LEU A 194 -15.04 -15.75 -2.42
C LEU A 194 -15.50 -16.91 -3.30
N ILE A 195 -14.96 -17.02 -4.52
CA ILE A 195 -15.25 -18.16 -5.43
C ILE A 195 -14.77 -19.47 -4.79
N THR A 196 -13.55 -19.52 -4.28
CA THR A 196 -12.98 -20.71 -3.64
C THR A 196 -13.79 -21.13 -2.42
N ASP A 197 -14.15 -20.20 -1.55
CA ASP A 197 -14.95 -20.46 -0.35
C ASP A 197 -16.36 -20.93 -0.72
N SER A 198 -16.91 -20.43 -1.83
CA SER A 198 -18.22 -20.80 -2.35
C SER A 198 -18.26 -22.21 -2.95
N ILE A 199 -17.15 -22.69 -3.53
CA ILE A 199 -17.03 -24.06 -4.05
C ILE A 199 -16.98 -25.08 -2.90
N GLN A 200 -16.42 -24.69 -1.77
CA GLN A 200 -16.24 -25.57 -0.60
C GLN A 200 -17.45 -25.62 0.35
N GLY A 201 -18.43 -24.71 0.18
CA GLY A 201 -19.59 -24.59 1.06
C GLY A 201 -20.87 -24.25 0.33
N ASN A 202 -21.96 -24.08 1.08
CA ASN A 202 -23.23 -23.63 0.54
C ASN A 202 -23.15 -22.14 0.16
N PHE A 203 -23.36 -21.85 -1.13
CA PHE A 203 -23.33 -20.50 -1.67
C PHE A 203 -24.57 -19.70 -1.21
N SER A 204 -24.36 -18.73 -0.33
CA SER A 204 -25.44 -17.89 0.20
C SER A 204 -25.71 -16.68 -0.69
N ALA A 205 -26.92 -16.12 -0.60
CA ALA A 205 -27.27 -14.87 -1.28
C ALA A 205 -26.37 -13.71 -0.89
N TYR A 206 -25.88 -13.68 0.36
CA TYR A 206 -24.92 -12.69 0.84
C TYR A 206 -23.56 -12.82 0.13
N GLN A 207 -23.04 -14.05 0.00
CA GLN A 207 -21.79 -14.31 -0.71
C GLN A 207 -21.92 -13.97 -2.21
N PHE A 208 -23.07 -14.24 -2.82
CA PHE A 208 -23.34 -13.80 -4.18
C PHE A 208 -23.30 -12.27 -4.32
N GLY A 209 -23.92 -11.55 -3.39
CA GLY A 209 -23.88 -10.09 -3.35
C GLY A 209 -22.45 -9.54 -3.23
N GLN A 210 -21.64 -10.13 -2.37
CA GLN A 210 -20.22 -9.77 -2.24
C GLN A 210 -19.43 -10.06 -3.53
N LEU A 211 -19.65 -11.21 -4.15
CA LEU A 211 -19.00 -11.59 -5.41
C LEU A 211 -19.30 -10.57 -6.51
N MET A 212 -20.56 -10.18 -6.67
CA MET A 212 -20.96 -9.16 -7.65
C MET A 212 -20.35 -7.80 -7.35
N HIS A 213 -20.31 -7.41 -6.06
CA HIS A 213 -19.68 -6.17 -5.61
C HIS A 213 -18.18 -6.11 -5.96
N TYR A 214 -17.41 -7.13 -5.59
CA TYR A 214 -15.96 -7.15 -5.87
C TYR A 214 -15.65 -7.28 -7.36
N ARG A 215 -16.49 -7.97 -8.14
CA ARG A 215 -16.37 -7.99 -9.59
C ARG A 215 -16.56 -6.61 -10.20
N ALA A 216 -17.55 -5.86 -9.72
CA ALA A 216 -17.77 -4.49 -10.17
C ALA A 216 -16.61 -3.57 -9.80
N LEU A 217 -16.07 -3.68 -8.57
CA LEU A 217 -14.89 -2.92 -8.12
C LEU A 217 -13.65 -3.25 -8.96
N GLU A 218 -13.38 -4.52 -9.23
CA GLU A 218 -12.25 -4.94 -10.07
C GLU A 218 -12.36 -4.34 -11.46
N SER A 219 -13.53 -4.45 -12.13
CA SER A 219 -13.76 -3.88 -13.46
C SER A 219 -13.57 -2.36 -13.47
N MET A 220 -14.18 -1.66 -12.51
CA MET A 220 -14.07 -0.22 -12.40
C MET A 220 -12.61 0.24 -12.23
N HIS A 221 -11.86 -0.38 -11.32
CA HIS A 221 -10.47 0.01 -11.07
C HIS A 221 -9.56 -0.34 -12.25
N ARG A 222 -9.80 -1.46 -12.92
CA ARG A 222 -9.06 -1.85 -14.13
C ARG A 222 -9.32 -0.88 -15.29
N GLU A 223 -10.58 -0.50 -15.52
CA GLU A 223 -10.94 0.47 -16.54
C GLU A 223 -10.30 1.82 -16.26
N THR A 224 -10.40 2.31 -15.02
CA THR A 224 -9.75 3.57 -14.61
C THR A 224 -8.22 3.50 -14.79
N PHE A 225 -7.59 2.35 -14.46
CA PHE A 225 -6.15 2.16 -14.69
C PHE A 225 -5.81 2.30 -16.18
N VAL A 226 -6.57 1.65 -17.06
CA VAL A 226 -6.33 1.71 -18.52
C VAL A 226 -6.49 3.14 -19.07
N GLU A 227 -7.42 3.91 -18.53
CA GLU A 227 -7.63 5.32 -18.92
C GLU A 227 -6.50 6.25 -18.49
N ILE A 228 -5.89 5.98 -17.32
CA ILE A 228 -4.88 6.87 -16.71
C ILE A 228 -3.46 6.42 -17.07
N ALA A 229 -3.23 5.12 -17.27
CA ALA A 229 -1.90 4.60 -17.58
C ALA A 229 -1.37 5.23 -18.88
N PRO A 230 -0.17 5.86 -18.84
CA PRO A 230 0.41 6.41 -20.04
C PRO A 230 0.63 5.29 -21.05
N LEU A 231 -0.11 5.33 -22.16
CA LEU A 231 0.13 4.47 -23.31
C LEU A 231 1.40 4.97 -24.00
N ASN A 232 2.55 4.39 -23.66
CA ASN A 232 3.79 4.55 -24.40
C ASN A 232 3.91 3.46 -25.46
#